data_71f0425df3efb0424d32d92f99b39c23
#
_entry.id   71f0425df3efb0424d32d92f99b39c23
#
_cell.length_a   1.000
_cell.length_b   1.000
_cell.length_c   1.000
_cell.angle_alpha   90.00
_cell.angle_beta   90.00
_cell.angle_gamma   90.00
#
_symmetry.space_group_name_H-M   'P 1'
#
loop_
_entity.id
_entity.type
_entity.pdbx_description
1 polymer ?
#
loop_
_entity_poly.entity_id
_entity_poly.type
_entity_poly.pdbx_seq_one_letter_code
_entity_poly.pdbx_strand_id
1 'polypeptide(L)'
;MVIDVKSLMTKIIDDAIKSKASDIHIYPHISGNSFIKLRINGNLSKYESYTNRELDAVNSLLKYNAGIDISRNKEPQSGRFVYSLSEKNYYLRVSTLPLSELSEGCVVRIFVDELEDVDYSIFEEDREHINSLSKKMYGLILFSGPTGSGKSTTLANIIEKFN
;
A
#
# COMPACT_ATOMS: atom_id res chain seq x y z
N MET A 1 -9.08 -24.77 18.01
CA MET A 1 -7.84 -24.50 17.31
C MET A 1 -7.44 -23.06 17.62
N VAL A 2 -6.30 -22.85 18.25
CA VAL A 2 -5.81 -21.50 18.55
C VAL A 2 -5.30 -20.92 17.23
N ILE A 3 -5.90 -19.82 16.76
CA ILE A 3 -5.49 -19.16 15.55
C ILE A 3 -4.20 -18.39 15.86
N ASP A 4 -3.12 -18.71 15.18
CA ASP A 4 -1.93 -17.87 15.25
C ASP A 4 -2.12 -16.64 14.33
N VAL A 5 -2.64 -15.59 14.94
CA VAL A 5 -2.96 -14.31 14.27
C VAL A 5 -1.73 -13.69 13.60
N LYS A 6 -0.55 -13.86 14.21
CA LYS A 6 0.69 -13.33 13.64
C LYS A 6 1.05 -14.06 12.35
N SER A 7 0.97 -15.38 12.37
CA SER A 7 1.22 -16.22 11.19
C SER A 7 0.22 -15.92 10.07
N LEU A 8 -1.06 -15.70 10.41
CA LEU A 8 -2.08 -15.34 9.44
C LEU A 8 -1.82 -13.96 8.82
N MET A 9 -1.52 -12.94 9.63
CA MET A 9 -1.18 -11.60 9.14
C MET A 9 0.06 -11.65 8.22
N THR A 10 1.10 -12.37 8.63
CA THR A 10 2.32 -12.56 7.84
C THR A 10 2.01 -13.21 6.49
N LYS A 11 1.23 -14.31 6.47
CA LYS A 11 0.81 -14.96 5.22
C LYS A 11 0.12 -13.98 4.27
N ILE A 12 -0.84 -13.21 4.78
CA ILE A 12 -1.60 -12.25 3.96
C ILE A 12 -0.68 -11.19 3.35
N ILE A 13 0.26 -10.64 4.13
CA ILE A 13 1.20 -9.62 3.65
C ILE A 13 2.18 -10.22 2.64
N ASP A 14 2.75 -11.37 2.94
CA ASP A 14 3.70 -12.06 2.05
C ASP A 14 3.07 -12.39 0.70
N ASP A 15 1.86 -12.94 0.70
CA ASP A 15 1.14 -13.30 -0.53
C ASP A 15 0.78 -12.04 -1.33
N ALA A 16 0.41 -10.94 -0.68
CA ALA A 16 0.17 -9.66 -1.33
C ALA A 16 1.45 -9.11 -1.98
N ILE A 17 2.59 -9.14 -1.28
CA ILE A 17 3.88 -8.70 -1.82
C ILE A 17 4.30 -9.58 -3.00
N LYS A 18 4.24 -10.92 -2.87
CA LYS A 18 4.60 -11.86 -3.94
C LYS A 18 3.73 -11.70 -5.19
N SER A 19 2.47 -11.34 -5.01
CA SER A 19 1.54 -11.07 -6.14
C SER A 19 1.65 -9.64 -6.69
N LYS A 20 2.60 -8.83 -6.20
CA LYS A 20 2.78 -7.41 -6.56
C LYS A 20 1.51 -6.57 -6.35
N ALA A 21 0.76 -6.87 -5.31
CA ALA A 21 -0.41 -6.08 -4.94
C ALA A 21 0.00 -4.70 -4.42
N SER A 22 -0.71 -3.66 -4.84
CA SER A 22 -0.53 -2.31 -4.31
C SER A 22 -1.29 -2.08 -3.00
N ASP A 23 -2.41 -2.78 -2.82
CA ASP A 23 -3.27 -2.61 -1.64
C ASP A 23 -3.88 -3.96 -1.20
N ILE A 24 -3.99 -4.15 0.11
CA ILE A 24 -4.75 -5.22 0.76
C ILE A 24 -6.00 -4.58 1.34
N HIS A 25 -7.16 -5.03 0.94
CA HIS A 25 -8.44 -4.55 1.44
C HIS A 25 -9.08 -5.63 2.32
N ILE A 26 -9.31 -5.33 3.59
CA ILE A 26 -9.94 -6.21 4.57
C ILE A 26 -11.36 -5.71 4.83
N TYR A 27 -12.34 -6.52 4.47
CA TYR A 27 -13.76 -6.20 4.61
C TYR A 27 -14.43 -7.18 5.59
N PRO A 28 -14.63 -6.79 6.85
CA PRO A 28 -15.50 -7.55 7.73
C PRO A 28 -16.94 -7.43 7.22
N HIS A 29 -17.67 -8.53 7.25
CA HIS A 29 -19.06 -8.60 6.80
C HIS A 29 -20.00 -8.79 7.99
N ILE A 30 -21.07 -7.99 8.06
CA ILE A 30 -22.00 -7.99 9.21
C ILE A 30 -22.77 -9.32 9.31
N SER A 31 -23.04 -9.99 8.19
CA SER A 31 -23.90 -11.17 8.12
C SER A 31 -23.31 -12.30 7.25
N GLY A 32 -22.01 -12.61 7.40
CA GLY A 32 -21.40 -13.66 6.59
C GLY A 32 -19.89 -13.78 6.77
N ASN A 33 -19.25 -14.48 5.84
CA ASN A 33 -17.80 -14.58 5.85
C ASN A 33 -17.18 -13.26 5.41
N SER A 34 -16.26 -12.75 6.20
CA SER A 34 -15.40 -11.66 5.83
C SER A 34 -14.43 -12.08 4.72
N PHE A 35 -13.98 -11.16 3.92
CA PHE A 35 -13.09 -11.46 2.82
C PHE A 35 -12.01 -10.40 2.67
N ILE A 36 -10.92 -10.84 2.09
CA ILE A 36 -9.80 -9.98 1.69
C ILE A 36 -9.80 -9.87 0.17
N LYS A 37 -9.57 -8.65 -0.31
CA LYS A 37 -9.26 -8.39 -1.72
C LYS A 37 -7.87 -7.79 -1.84
N LEU A 38 -7.16 -8.19 -2.89
CA LEU A 38 -5.90 -7.61 -3.29
C LEU A 38 -6.11 -6.74 -4.53
N ARG A 39 -5.46 -5.58 -4.54
CA ARG A 39 -5.40 -4.75 -5.75
C ARG A 39 -4.12 -5.07 -6.50
N ILE A 40 -4.26 -5.68 -7.67
CA ILE A 40 -3.15 -6.07 -8.54
C ILE A 40 -3.35 -5.40 -9.90
N ASN A 41 -2.35 -4.64 -10.37
CA ASN A 41 -2.43 -3.89 -11.63
C ASN A 41 -3.71 -3.04 -11.75
N GLY A 42 -4.11 -2.40 -10.65
CA GLY A 42 -5.32 -1.56 -10.58
C GLY A 42 -6.63 -2.31 -10.33
N ASN A 43 -6.69 -3.62 -10.57
CA ASN A 43 -7.89 -4.44 -10.42
C ASN A 43 -8.00 -5.06 -9.03
N LEU A 44 -9.21 -5.04 -8.46
CA LEU A 44 -9.51 -5.69 -7.19
C LEU A 44 -9.92 -7.15 -7.42
N SER A 45 -9.12 -8.08 -6.90
CA SER A 45 -9.39 -9.52 -6.96
C SER A 45 -9.65 -10.08 -5.56
N LYS A 46 -10.60 -10.99 -5.42
CA LYS A 46 -10.84 -11.69 -4.17
C LYS A 46 -9.63 -12.61 -3.88
N TYR A 47 -9.08 -12.50 -2.67
CA TYR A 47 -7.97 -13.34 -2.22
C TYR A 47 -8.52 -14.57 -1.49
N GLU A 48 -8.90 -14.43 -0.24
CA GLU A 48 -9.44 -15.50 0.61
C GLU A 48 -10.59 -14.99 1.48
N SER A 49 -11.40 -15.92 2.01
CA SER A 49 -12.47 -15.64 2.98
C SER A 49 -12.06 -16.17 4.35
N TYR A 50 -12.34 -15.39 5.39
CA TYR A 50 -12.01 -15.69 6.77
C TYR A 50 -13.23 -15.43 7.66
N THR A 51 -13.18 -15.93 8.88
CA THR A 51 -14.18 -15.55 9.88
C THR A 51 -13.97 -14.11 10.33
N ASN A 52 -15.03 -13.43 10.77
CA ASN A 52 -14.93 -12.08 11.33
C ASN A 52 -13.91 -12.03 12.46
N ARG A 53 -13.90 -13.03 13.35
CA ARG A 53 -12.95 -13.11 14.47
C ARG A 53 -11.49 -13.14 14.01
N GLU A 54 -11.19 -13.83 12.92
CA GLU A 54 -9.83 -13.87 12.35
C GLU A 54 -9.44 -12.50 11.80
N LEU A 55 -10.31 -11.84 11.04
CA LEU A 55 -10.01 -10.55 10.46
C LEU A 55 -9.99 -9.41 11.48
N ASP A 56 -10.83 -9.45 12.50
CA ASP A 56 -10.77 -8.48 13.61
C ASP A 56 -9.45 -8.60 14.37
N ALA A 57 -8.97 -9.83 14.59
CA ALA A 57 -7.68 -10.06 15.24
C ALA A 57 -6.51 -9.60 14.34
N VAL A 58 -6.57 -9.85 13.04
CA VAL A 58 -5.58 -9.34 12.06
C VAL A 58 -5.60 -7.82 12.02
N ASN A 59 -6.77 -7.18 11.96
CA ASN A 59 -6.91 -5.72 11.99
C ASN A 59 -6.31 -5.12 13.25
N SER A 60 -6.57 -5.72 14.41
CA SER A 60 -6.01 -5.27 15.68
C SER A 60 -4.48 -5.35 15.69
N LEU A 61 -3.91 -6.42 15.12
CA LEU A 61 -2.45 -6.58 15.02
C LEU A 61 -1.83 -5.60 14.01
N LEU A 62 -2.50 -5.33 12.88
CA LEU A 62 -2.08 -4.32 11.92
C LEU A 62 -2.09 -2.91 12.54
N LYS A 63 -3.16 -2.57 13.30
CA LYS A 63 -3.26 -1.30 14.04
C LYS A 63 -2.11 -1.17 15.04
N TYR A 64 -1.84 -2.22 15.82
CA TYR A 64 -0.75 -2.25 16.78
C TYR A 64 0.61 -1.96 16.13
N ASN A 65 0.94 -2.69 15.06
CA ASN A 65 2.19 -2.51 14.34
C ASN A 65 2.32 -1.10 13.71
N ALA A 66 1.21 -0.52 13.28
CA ALA A 66 1.16 0.81 12.68
C ALA A 66 1.10 1.96 13.70
N GLY A 67 1.12 1.68 15.01
CA GLY A 67 1.01 2.69 16.06
C GLY A 67 -0.37 3.36 16.13
N ILE A 68 -1.41 2.64 15.69
CA ILE A 68 -2.80 3.10 15.71
C ILE A 68 -3.47 2.67 17.03
N ASP A 69 -4.32 3.51 17.58
CA ASP A 69 -5.09 3.18 18.78
C ASP A 69 -6.15 2.09 18.49
N ILE A 70 -5.96 0.92 19.10
CA ILE A 70 -6.84 -0.24 18.90
C ILE A 70 -8.21 0.01 19.53
N SER A 71 -8.31 0.81 20.59
CA SER A 71 -9.56 1.08 21.30
C SER A 71 -10.52 2.00 20.54
N ARG A 72 -9.99 2.83 19.65
CA ARG A 72 -10.75 3.77 18.83
C ARG A 72 -11.10 3.14 17.49
N ASN A 73 -12.26 2.50 17.43
CA ASN A 73 -12.76 1.86 16.20
C ASN A 73 -13.90 2.64 15.53
N LYS A 74 -14.31 3.78 16.11
CA LYS A 74 -15.40 4.64 15.60
C LYS A 74 -14.89 5.84 14.79
N GLU A 75 -13.59 5.98 14.62
CA GLU A 75 -12.96 7.10 13.92
C GLU A 75 -12.00 6.59 12.86
N PRO A 76 -11.91 7.24 11.69
CA PRO A 76 -10.89 6.93 10.70
C PRO A 76 -9.49 7.17 11.30
N GLN A 77 -8.60 6.23 11.15
CA GLN A 77 -7.23 6.31 11.63
C GLN A 77 -6.25 5.90 10.54
N SER A 78 -5.00 6.35 10.64
CA SER A 78 -3.95 5.95 9.72
C SER A 78 -2.60 5.90 10.44
N GLY A 79 -1.83 4.87 10.14
CA GLY A 79 -0.48 4.69 10.66
C GLY A 79 0.40 3.96 9.64
N ARG A 80 1.64 3.70 10.01
CA ARG A 80 2.59 3.04 9.11
C ARG A 80 3.59 2.20 9.90
N PHE A 81 4.09 1.13 9.26
CA PHE A 81 5.19 0.35 9.80
C PHE A 81 6.04 -0.23 8.67
N VAL A 82 7.25 -0.66 9.00
CA VAL A 82 8.15 -1.34 8.06
C VAL A 82 7.97 -2.84 8.21
N TYR A 83 7.86 -3.53 7.09
CA TYR A 83 7.77 -4.98 7.00
C TYR A 83 8.92 -5.51 6.13
N SER A 84 9.69 -6.44 6.67
CA SER A 84 10.83 -7.01 5.94
C SER A 84 10.47 -8.41 5.40
N LEU A 85 10.69 -8.62 4.11
CA LEU A 85 10.53 -9.90 3.43
C LEU A 85 11.71 -10.13 2.47
N SER A 86 12.40 -11.27 2.62
CA SER A 86 13.52 -11.66 1.73
C SER A 86 14.58 -10.56 1.57
N GLU A 87 15.02 -9.98 2.71
CA GLU A 87 16.04 -8.91 2.79
C GLU A 87 15.60 -7.55 2.22
N LYS A 88 14.36 -7.42 1.73
CA LYS A 88 13.78 -6.18 1.26
C LYS A 88 12.83 -5.57 2.29
N ASN A 89 12.83 -4.25 2.38
CA ASN A 89 11.93 -3.51 3.24
C ASN A 89 10.74 -2.97 2.44
N TYR A 90 9.57 -3.13 3.02
CA TYR A 90 8.30 -2.63 2.50
C TYR A 90 7.71 -1.67 3.50
N TYR A 91 7.28 -0.51 3.06
CA TYR A 91 6.58 0.45 3.90
C TYR A 91 5.09 0.21 3.78
N LEU A 92 4.46 -0.21 4.86
CA LEU A 92 3.04 -0.50 4.90
C LEU A 92 2.29 0.66 5.56
N ARG A 93 1.37 1.27 4.83
CA ARG A 93 0.44 2.26 5.39
C ARG A 93 -0.90 1.60 5.65
N VAL A 94 -1.27 1.56 6.91
CA VAL A 94 -2.56 1.05 7.38
C VAL A 94 -3.53 2.22 7.50
N SER A 95 -4.71 2.09 6.93
CA SER A 95 -5.81 3.05 7.09
C SER A 95 -7.06 2.30 7.47
N THR A 96 -7.74 2.73 8.52
CA THR A 96 -8.96 2.12 9.01
C THR A 96 -10.12 3.07 8.89
N LEU A 97 -11.31 2.52 8.64
CA LEU A 97 -12.55 3.26 8.48
C LEU A 97 -13.69 2.50 9.18
N PRO A 98 -14.45 3.16 10.07
CA PRO A 98 -15.66 2.56 10.62
C PRO A 98 -16.66 2.22 9.51
N LEU A 99 -17.15 0.99 9.51
CA LEU A 99 -18.20 0.54 8.59
C LEU A 99 -19.55 0.45 9.31
N SER A 100 -19.51 0.15 10.61
CA SER A 100 -20.66 0.14 11.50
C SER A 100 -20.20 0.36 12.95
N GLU A 101 -21.11 0.34 13.92
CA GLU A 101 -20.76 0.48 15.33
C GLU A 101 -19.81 -0.63 15.85
N LEU A 102 -19.84 -1.80 15.19
CA LEU A 102 -19.11 -3.00 15.62
C LEU A 102 -18.08 -3.51 14.60
N SER A 103 -17.93 -2.86 13.45
CA SER A 103 -17.03 -3.33 12.39
C SER A 103 -16.23 -2.18 11.79
N GLU A 104 -14.97 -2.47 11.52
CA GLU A 104 -14.00 -1.55 10.95
C GLU A 104 -13.35 -2.17 9.71
N GLY A 105 -13.41 -1.47 8.59
CA GLY A 105 -12.67 -1.84 7.38
C GLY A 105 -11.23 -1.39 7.49
N CYS A 106 -10.31 -2.14 6.88
CA CYS A 106 -8.90 -1.83 6.86
C CYS A 106 -8.34 -1.92 5.44
N VAL A 107 -7.53 -0.93 5.06
CA VAL A 107 -6.76 -0.95 3.82
C VAL A 107 -5.28 -0.81 4.18
N VAL A 108 -4.48 -1.77 3.72
CA VAL A 108 -3.03 -1.71 3.83
C VAL A 108 -2.46 -1.43 2.46
N ARG A 109 -1.84 -0.26 2.28
CA ARG A 109 -1.11 0.10 1.07
C ARG A 109 0.35 -0.30 1.21
N ILE A 110 0.88 -0.94 0.19
CA ILE A 110 2.25 -1.46 0.13
C ILE A 110 3.10 -0.53 -0.74
N PHE A 111 4.20 -0.02 -0.17
CA PHE A 111 5.22 0.73 -0.89
C PHE A 111 6.53 -0.04 -0.83
N VAL A 112 7.23 -0.10 -1.92
CA VAL A 112 8.58 -0.67 -1.99
C VAL A 112 9.58 0.47 -1.88
N ASP A 113 10.68 0.27 -1.14
CA ASP A 113 11.72 1.29 -0.93
C ASP A 113 12.67 1.41 -2.14
N GLU A 114 12.63 0.45 -3.04
CA GLU A 114 13.46 0.49 -4.24
C GLU A 114 12.78 1.36 -5.30
N LEU A 115 13.39 2.52 -5.58
CA LEU A 115 13.33 3.07 -6.91
C LEU A 115 14.03 2.03 -7.80
N GLU A 116 13.27 1.05 -8.36
CA GLU A 116 13.81 0.25 -9.45
C GLU A 116 14.38 1.27 -10.45
N ASP A 117 15.56 1.00 -10.98
CA ASP A 117 16.11 1.70 -12.14
C ASP A 117 15.13 1.46 -13.30
N VAL A 118 14.01 2.17 -13.24
CA VAL A 118 13.00 2.11 -14.29
C VAL A 118 13.59 2.93 -15.40
N ASP A 119 14.14 2.22 -16.39
CA ASP A 119 14.37 2.83 -17.70
C ASP A 119 13.01 3.31 -18.19
N TYR A 120 12.72 4.60 -17.85
CA TYR A 120 11.50 5.19 -18.35
C TYR A 120 11.61 5.28 -19.85
N SER A 121 10.68 4.63 -20.54
CA SER A 121 10.46 4.79 -21.97
C SER A 121 9.94 6.21 -22.27
N ILE A 122 10.75 7.21 -21.90
CA ILE A 122 10.61 8.57 -22.37
C ILE A 122 11.39 8.61 -23.68
N PHE A 123 10.80 9.14 -24.73
CA PHE A 123 11.51 9.37 -25.98
C PHE A 123 12.78 10.20 -25.69
N GLU A 124 13.88 9.92 -26.41
CA GLU A 124 15.18 10.57 -26.18
C GLU A 124 15.07 12.09 -26.22
N GLU A 125 14.24 12.62 -27.13
CA GLU A 125 13.94 14.06 -27.26
C GLU A 125 13.30 14.64 -25.99
N ASP A 126 12.40 13.92 -25.35
CA ASP A 126 11.76 14.34 -24.09
C ASP A 126 12.75 14.31 -22.93
N ARG A 127 13.70 13.35 -22.95
CA ARG A 127 14.77 13.23 -21.94
C ARG A 127 15.71 14.43 -22.01
N GLU A 128 16.13 14.84 -23.20
CA GLU A 128 16.95 16.04 -23.40
C GLU A 128 16.22 17.31 -22.95
N HIS A 129 14.93 17.40 -23.25
CA HIS A 129 14.10 18.53 -22.84
C HIS A 129 13.99 18.62 -21.31
N ILE A 130 13.69 17.52 -20.61
CA ILE A 130 13.65 17.47 -19.15
C ILE A 130 15.01 17.86 -18.54
N ASN A 131 16.11 17.33 -19.10
CA ASN A 131 17.45 17.68 -18.66
C ASN A 131 17.77 19.18 -18.88
N SER A 132 17.21 19.82 -19.91
CA SER A 132 17.35 21.26 -20.14
C SER A 132 16.55 22.09 -19.11
N LEU A 133 15.37 21.59 -18.68
CA LEU A 133 14.54 22.26 -17.69
C LEU A 133 15.19 22.25 -16.31
N SER A 134 15.92 21.20 -15.96
CA SER A 134 16.62 21.06 -14.66
C SER A 134 17.69 22.13 -14.43
N LYS A 135 18.24 22.69 -15.50
CA LYS A 135 19.24 23.76 -15.44
C LYS A 135 18.65 25.13 -15.12
N LYS A 136 17.32 25.24 -15.08
CA LYS A 136 16.65 26.52 -14.77
C LYS A 136 16.61 26.72 -13.26
N MET A 137 16.95 27.90 -12.79
CA MET A 137 16.99 28.24 -11.35
C MET A 137 15.61 28.36 -10.72
N TYR A 138 14.55 28.52 -11.50
CA TYR A 138 13.16 28.65 -11.03
C TYR A 138 12.18 28.19 -12.09
N GLY A 139 11.02 27.73 -11.64
CA GLY A 139 9.95 27.28 -12.52
C GLY A 139 9.05 26.26 -11.83
N LEU A 140 8.06 25.79 -12.55
CA LEU A 140 7.16 24.72 -12.14
C LEU A 140 7.15 23.66 -13.24
N ILE A 141 7.37 22.40 -12.87
CA ILE A 141 7.18 21.25 -13.75
C ILE A 141 5.99 20.45 -13.23
N LEU A 142 4.98 20.24 -14.06
CA LEU A 142 3.74 19.55 -13.70
C LEU A 142 3.66 18.17 -14.37
N PHE A 143 3.59 17.10 -13.55
CA PHE A 143 3.34 15.74 -14.02
C PHE A 143 1.88 15.39 -13.83
N SER A 144 1.16 15.13 -14.90
CA SER A 144 -0.26 14.78 -14.89
C SER A 144 -0.52 13.43 -15.55
N GLY A 145 -1.53 12.73 -15.08
CA GLY A 145 -1.94 11.42 -15.63
C GLY A 145 -2.73 10.58 -14.63
N PRO A 146 -3.33 9.46 -15.03
CA PRO A 146 -4.09 8.57 -14.16
C PRO A 146 -3.22 7.90 -13.08
N THR A 147 -3.87 7.30 -12.09
CA THR A 147 -3.17 6.51 -11.06
C THR A 147 -2.44 5.33 -11.71
N GLY A 148 -1.20 5.07 -11.29
CA GLY A 148 -0.38 3.98 -11.85
C GLY A 148 0.31 4.31 -13.18
N SER A 149 0.24 5.56 -13.71
CA SER A 149 0.90 5.97 -14.95
C SER A 149 2.40 6.31 -14.79
N GLY A 150 3.00 6.02 -13.64
CA GLY A 150 4.43 6.24 -13.42
C GLY A 150 4.84 7.67 -13.01
N LYS A 151 3.88 8.59 -12.76
CA LYS A 151 4.20 10.00 -12.39
C LYS A 151 5.21 10.13 -11.26
N SER A 152 4.95 9.45 -10.15
CA SER A 152 5.81 9.52 -8.95
C SER A 152 7.18 8.90 -9.19
N THR A 153 7.23 7.81 -9.96
CA THR A 153 8.48 7.13 -10.34
C THR A 153 9.33 8.04 -11.24
N THR A 154 8.72 8.65 -12.26
CA THR A 154 9.40 9.59 -13.15
C THR A 154 9.91 10.81 -12.38
N LEU A 155 9.07 11.38 -11.49
CA LEU A 155 9.47 12.50 -10.65
C LEU A 155 10.64 12.16 -9.73
N ALA A 156 10.60 11.01 -9.06
CA ALA A 156 11.66 10.56 -8.15
C ALA A 156 12.99 10.38 -8.90
N ASN A 157 12.96 9.73 -10.06
CA ASN A 157 14.14 9.54 -10.91
C ASN A 157 14.72 10.87 -11.45
N ILE A 158 13.87 11.85 -11.71
CA ILE A 158 14.33 13.17 -12.12
C ILE A 158 15.03 13.86 -10.95
N ILE A 159 14.43 13.83 -9.75
CA ILE A 159 15.01 14.44 -8.54
C ILE A 159 16.37 13.80 -8.19
N GLU A 160 16.48 12.47 -8.29
CA GLU A 160 17.72 11.75 -8.03
C GLU A 160 18.87 12.18 -8.96
N LYS A 161 18.56 12.48 -10.22
CA LYS A 161 19.57 12.95 -11.19
C LYS A 161 20.01 14.41 -10.97
N PHE A 162 19.24 15.16 -10.17
CA PHE A 162 19.52 16.59 -9.91
C PHE A 162 20.21 16.82 -8.56
N ASN A 163 20.39 15.77 -7.75
CA ASN A 163 21.18 15.77 -6.52
C ASN A 163 22.60 15.29 -6.77
#